data_9bbdc96e97c1edd224bde6252abb7d39
#
_entry.id   9bbdc96e97c1edd224bde6252abb7d39
#
_cell.length_a   1.000
_cell.length_b   1.000
_cell.length_c   1.000
_cell.angle_alpha   90.00
_cell.angle_beta   90.00
_cell.angle_gamma   90.00
#
_symmetry.space_group_name_H-M   'P 1'
#
loop_
_entity.id
_entity.type
_entity.pdbx_description
1 polymer ?
#
loop_
_entity_poly.entity_id
_entity_poly.type
_entity_poly.pdbx_seq_one_letter_code
_entity_poly.pdbx_strand_id
1 'polypeptide(L)'
;YRKFGLIVDIPENDEAKGKLRFLGMSSWLYRQIESPTFVMLDGIDKELHPDIRAFFYHAFLHNCQKESQLLFTTHSFYLLDLGFIRRDILWETKMGNHFDTILTPMKDFRIPKGNSLTNAYKQGKVGEHPKIGDFRLNLKKLGFKVKEEKKESSEIQEKIDA
;
A
#
# COMPACT_ATOMS: atom_id res chain seq x y z
N TYR A 1 18.90 -5.95 -21.85
CA TYR A 1 18.79 -4.49 -21.63
C TYR A 1 19.65 -3.71 -22.58
N ARG A 2 19.16 -2.58 -23.08
CA ARG A 2 19.94 -1.66 -23.91
C ARG A 2 20.39 -0.47 -23.07
N LYS A 3 21.66 -0.40 -22.77
CA LYS A 3 22.29 0.76 -22.14
C LYS A 3 23.56 1.11 -22.93
N PHE A 4 23.67 2.35 -23.38
CA PHE A 4 24.83 2.82 -24.18
C PHE A 4 25.12 1.97 -25.43
N GLY A 5 24.09 1.42 -26.09
CA GLY A 5 24.26 0.59 -27.29
C GLY A 5 24.63 -0.88 -27.03
N LEU A 6 24.91 -1.28 -25.80
CA LEU A 6 25.15 -2.67 -25.41
C LEU A 6 23.83 -3.40 -25.14
N ILE A 7 23.71 -4.60 -25.67
CA ILE A 7 22.65 -5.56 -25.31
C ILE A 7 23.27 -6.49 -24.26
N VAL A 8 22.68 -6.50 -23.07
CA VAL A 8 23.10 -7.39 -21.99
C VAL A 8 21.96 -8.36 -21.69
N ASP A 9 22.24 -9.64 -21.81
CA ASP A 9 21.34 -10.70 -21.39
C ASP A 9 21.59 -10.97 -19.91
N ILE A 10 20.55 -10.78 -19.09
CA ILE A 10 20.60 -11.02 -17.66
C ILE A 10 19.72 -12.25 -17.38
N PRO A 11 20.25 -13.29 -16.73
CA PRO A 11 19.46 -14.44 -16.33
C PRO A 11 18.27 -14.04 -15.45
N GLU A 12 17.15 -14.77 -15.54
CA GLU A 12 15.94 -14.46 -14.77
C GLU A 12 16.21 -14.41 -13.26
N ASN A 13 17.07 -15.29 -12.75
CA ASN A 13 17.42 -15.36 -11.34
C ASN A 13 18.20 -14.12 -10.84
N ASP A 14 18.85 -13.39 -11.74
CA ASP A 14 19.63 -12.19 -11.42
C ASP A 14 18.81 -10.92 -11.65
N GLU A 15 17.58 -11.04 -12.13
CA GLU A 15 16.69 -9.91 -12.33
C GLU A 15 16.05 -9.43 -11.03
N ALA A 16 15.84 -8.12 -10.95
CA ALA A 16 15.11 -7.54 -9.84
C ALA A 16 13.67 -8.08 -9.80
N LYS A 17 13.25 -8.58 -8.64
CA LYS A 17 11.90 -9.16 -8.42
C LYS A 17 10.76 -8.24 -8.88
N GLY A 18 10.91 -6.92 -8.69
CA GLY A 18 9.94 -5.94 -9.17
C GLY A 18 9.76 -5.94 -10.68
N LYS A 19 10.82 -6.20 -11.45
CA LYS A 19 10.73 -6.32 -12.92
C LYS A 19 10.01 -7.59 -13.35
N LEU A 20 10.31 -8.72 -12.71
CA LEU A 20 9.62 -9.99 -12.96
C LEU A 20 8.14 -9.87 -12.61
N ARG A 21 7.83 -9.22 -11.48
CA ARG A 21 6.44 -8.95 -11.07
C ARG A 21 5.73 -8.06 -12.09
N PHE A 22 6.39 -7.01 -12.56
CA PHE A 22 5.85 -6.12 -13.60
C PHE A 22 5.52 -6.88 -14.89
N LEU A 23 6.42 -7.74 -15.37
CA LEU A 23 6.20 -8.56 -16.57
C LEU A 23 5.01 -9.51 -16.39
N GLY A 24 4.93 -10.20 -15.25
CA GLY A 24 3.80 -11.07 -14.92
C GLY A 24 2.47 -10.30 -14.92
N MET A 25 2.44 -9.14 -14.28
CA MET A 25 1.23 -8.30 -14.26
C MET A 25 0.87 -7.74 -15.63
N SER A 26 1.84 -7.39 -16.46
CA SER A 26 1.60 -6.93 -17.83
C SER A 26 0.96 -8.02 -18.68
N SER A 27 1.37 -9.27 -18.50
CA SER A 27 0.82 -10.41 -19.24
C SER A 27 -0.66 -10.64 -18.95
N TRP A 28 -1.07 -10.61 -17.67
CA TRP A 28 -2.48 -10.78 -17.35
C TRP A 28 -3.32 -9.53 -17.72
N LEU A 29 -2.75 -8.32 -17.60
CA LEU A 29 -3.43 -7.10 -18.05
C LEU A 29 -3.71 -7.16 -19.54
N TYR A 30 -2.77 -7.62 -20.35
CA TYR A 30 -2.95 -7.83 -21.78
C TYR A 30 -4.12 -8.79 -22.06
N ARG A 31 -4.21 -9.92 -21.36
CA ARG A 31 -5.34 -10.84 -21.48
C ARG A 31 -6.68 -10.20 -21.15
N GLN A 32 -6.73 -9.33 -20.14
CA GLN A 32 -7.95 -8.61 -19.75
C GLN A 32 -8.42 -7.61 -20.83
N ILE A 33 -7.49 -7.09 -21.64
CA ILE A 33 -7.80 -6.23 -22.78
C ILE A 33 -8.39 -7.06 -23.94
N GLU A 34 -7.84 -8.26 -24.18
CA GLU A 34 -8.29 -9.13 -25.28
C GLU A 34 -9.64 -9.80 -25.01
N SER A 35 -9.90 -10.23 -23.80
CA SER A 35 -11.12 -10.97 -23.46
C SER A 35 -11.56 -10.75 -22.02
N PRO A 36 -12.89 -10.79 -21.74
CA PRO A 36 -13.39 -10.70 -20.37
C PRO A 36 -12.81 -11.80 -19.49
N THR A 37 -12.22 -11.43 -18.38
CA THR A 37 -11.56 -12.38 -17.46
C THR A 37 -11.72 -11.90 -16.02
N PHE A 38 -11.87 -12.85 -15.09
CA PHE A 38 -11.78 -12.61 -13.67
C PHE A 38 -10.38 -12.94 -13.17
N VAL A 39 -9.73 -11.97 -12.50
CA VAL A 39 -8.38 -12.14 -11.92
C VAL A 39 -8.40 -11.85 -10.43
N MET A 40 -7.75 -12.73 -9.66
CA MET A 40 -7.51 -12.52 -8.23
C MET A 40 -6.01 -12.40 -7.98
N LEU A 41 -5.60 -11.33 -7.26
CA LEU A 41 -4.20 -11.06 -6.92
C LEU A 41 -4.05 -10.85 -5.42
N ASP A 42 -3.32 -11.72 -4.76
CA ASP A 42 -2.97 -11.50 -3.35
C ASP A 42 -1.69 -10.69 -3.22
N GLY A 43 -1.76 -9.61 -2.42
CA GLY A 43 -0.63 -8.73 -2.14
C GLY A 43 -0.08 -8.06 -3.40
N ILE A 44 -0.92 -7.34 -4.14
CA ILE A 44 -0.52 -6.65 -5.38
C ILE A 44 0.60 -5.62 -5.17
N ASP A 45 0.78 -5.15 -3.95
CA ASP A 45 1.78 -4.16 -3.54
C ASP A 45 3.19 -4.74 -3.34
N LYS A 46 3.34 -6.07 -3.33
CA LYS A 46 4.64 -6.70 -3.15
C LYS A 46 5.58 -6.36 -4.32
N GLU A 47 6.77 -5.89 -3.99
CA GLU A 47 7.90 -5.68 -4.93
C GLU A 47 7.69 -4.62 -6.02
N LEU A 48 6.56 -3.91 -6.02
CA LEU A 48 6.27 -2.86 -7.00
C LEU A 48 6.28 -1.46 -6.40
N HIS A 49 6.87 -0.52 -7.13
CA HIS A 49 6.78 0.90 -6.78
C HIS A 49 5.32 1.38 -6.79
N PRO A 50 4.91 2.29 -5.87
CA PRO A 50 3.54 2.82 -5.81
C PRO A 50 3.00 3.32 -7.15
N ASP A 51 3.81 4.06 -7.92
CA ASP A 51 3.38 4.63 -9.20
C ASP A 51 3.14 3.55 -10.27
N ILE A 52 3.92 2.47 -10.25
CA ILE A 52 3.71 1.33 -11.15
C ILE A 52 2.38 0.63 -10.82
N ARG A 53 2.06 0.49 -9.53
CA ARG A 53 0.76 -0.04 -9.12
C ARG A 53 -0.39 0.85 -9.55
N ALA A 54 -0.27 2.17 -9.35
CA ALA A 54 -1.26 3.14 -9.81
C ALA A 54 -1.48 3.04 -11.34
N PHE A 55 -0.39 2.87 -12.10
CA PHE A 55 -0.47 2.62 -13.54
C PHE A 55 -1.30 1.37 -13.86
N PHE A 56 -1.09 0.24 -13.16
CA PHE A 56 -1.86 -0.98 -13.40
C PHE A 56 -3.35 -0.81 -13.09
N TYR A 57 -3.68 -0.16 -11.98
CA TYR A 57 -5.10 0.12 -11.64
C TYR A 57 -5.76 1.00 -12.71
N HIS A 58 -5.06 2.06 -13.12
CA HIS A 58 -5.56 2.96 -14.15
C HIS A 58 -5.72 2.24 -15.50
N ALA A 59 -4.71 1.46 -15.90
CA ALA A 59 -4.72 0.71 -17.14
C ALA A 59 -5.85 -0.34 -17.15
N PHE A 60 -6.09 -1.04 -16.03
CA PHE A 60 -7.23 -1.96 -15.90
C PHE A 60 -8.56 -1.23 -16.09
N LEU A 61 -8.79 -0.13 -15.37
CA LEU A 61 -10.06 0.58 -15.39
C LEU A 61 -10.42 1.20 -16.76
N HIS A 62 -9.40 1.54 -17.54
CA HIS A 62 -9.62 2.26 -18.80
C HIS A 62 -9.51 1.41 -20.06
N ASN A 63 -8.84 0.26 -20.01
CA ASN A 63 -8.52 -0.50 -21.20
C ASN A 63 -9.09 -1.92 -21.22
N CYS A 64 -9.47 -2.48 -20.06
CA CYS A 64 -9.99 -3.83 -20.01
C CYS A 64 -11.45 -3.93 -20.47
N GLN A 65 -11.87 -5.12 -20.88
CA GLN A 65 -13.25 -5.38 -21.27
C GLN A 65 -14.20 -5.08 -20.10
N LYS A 66 -15.40 -4.60 -20.40
CA LYS A 66 -16.37 -4.17 -19.38
C LYS A 66 -16.75 -5.28 -18.39
N GLU A 67 -16.76 -6.51 -18.84
CA GLU A 67 -17.08 -7.69 -18.05
C GLU A 67 -15.87 -8.23 -17.26
N SER A 68 -14.67 -7.67 -17.48
CA SER A 68 -13.47 -8.05 -16.73
C SER A 68 -13.58 -7.61 -15.28
N GLN A 69 -13.11 -8.48 -14.37
CA GLN A 69 -13.11 -8.20 -12.95
C GLN A 69 -11.72 -8.43 -12.36
N LEU A 70 -11.31 -7.51 -11.49
CA LEU A 70 -10.06 -7.59 -10.74
C LEU A 70 -10.38 -7.52 -9.25
N LEU A 71 -10.08 -8.60 -8.54
CA LEU A 71 -10.08 -8.65 -7.08
C LEU A 71 -8.65 -8.70 -6.57
N PHE A 72 -8.26 -7.82 -5.66
CA PHE A 72 -6.92 -7.87 -5.10
C PHE A 72 -6.87 -7.48 -3.63
N THR A 73 -5.84 -7.94 -2.94
CA THR A 73 -5.52 -7.51 -1.59
C THR A 73 -4.27 -6.63 -1.57
N THR A 74 -4.21 -5.68 -0.65
CA THR A 74 -3.06 -4.79 -0.47
C THR A 74 -2.99 -4.27 0.96
N HIS A 75 -1.77 -4.03 1.46
CA HIS A 75 -1.52 -3.31 2.71
C HIS A 75 -1.23 -1.82 2.48
N SER A 76 -1.20 -1.40 1.21
CA SER A 76 -0.84 -0.04 0.85
C SER A 76 -2.04 0.91 0.91
N PHE A 77 -2.04 1.79 1.89
CA PHE A 77 -3.03 2.86 1.99
C PHE A 77 -2.89 3.95 0.90
N TYR A 78 -1.81 3.93 0.12
CA TYR A 78 -1.63 4.82 -1.04
C TYR A 78 -2.79 4.73 -2.05
N LEU A 79 -3.43 3.57 -2.14
CA LEU A 79 -4.63 3.37 -2.96
C LEU A 79 -5.76 4.36 -2.62
N LEU A 80 -5.85 4.78 -1.34
CA LEU A 80 -6.90 5.67 -0.85
C LEU A 80 -6.77 7.10 -1.38
N ASP A 81 -5.58 7.49 -1.85
CA ASP A 81 -5.30 8.83 -2.41
C ASP A 81 -5.42 8.88 -3.94
N LEU A 82 -5.63 7.75 -4.59
CA LEU A 82 -5.80 7.71 -6.04
C LEU A 82 -7.19 8.23 -6.41
N GLY A 83 -7.27 9.43 -6.95
CA GLY A 83 -8.52 10.13 -7.25
C GLY A 83 -9.46 9.41 -8.22
N PHE A 84 -8.96 8.45 -8.98
CA PHE A 84 -9.75 7.62 -9.89
C PHE A 84 -10.30 6.33 -9.24
N ILE A 85 -9.90 6.01 -8.01
CA ILE A 85 -10.41 4.85 -7.26
C ILE A 85 -11.62 5.28 -6.43
N ARG A 86 -12.75 4.65 -6.69
CA ARG A 86 -14.01 4.94 -5.99
C ARG A 86 -14.07 4.20 -4.66
N ARG A 87 -14.67 4.80 -3.64
CA ARG A 87 -14.80 4.20 -2.29
C ARG A 87 -15.72 3.00 -2.22
N ASP A 88 -16.67 2.87 -3.14
CA ASP A 88 -17.60 1.76 -3.19
C ASP A 88 -16.96 0.43 -3.65
N ILE A 89 -15.80 0.51 -4.32
CA ILE A 89 -15.03 -0.68 -4.69
C ILE A 89 -13.95 -1.06 -3.66
N LEU A 90 -13.75 -0.23 -2.64
CA LEU A 90 -12.76 -0.45 -1.59
C LEU A 90 -13.40 -1.10 -0.35
N TRP A 91 -12.75 -2.13 0.15
CA TRP A 91 -13.18 -2.86 1.34
C TRP A 91 -12.04 -2.97 2.33
N GLU A 92 -12.36 -2.76 3.61
CA GLU A 92 -11.45 -3.04 4.70
C GLU A 92 -11.69 -4.45 5.23
N THR A 93 -10.59 -5.15 5.51
CA THR A 93 -10.62 -6.42 6.23
C THR A 93 -10.06 -6.22 7.63
N LYS A 94 -10.78 -6.68 8.64
CA LYS A 94 -10.28 -6.69 10.02
C LYS A 94 -10.61 -8.01 10.70
N MET A 95 -9.83 -8.33 11.73
CA MET A 95 -10.09 -9.48 12.57
C MET A 95 -11.16 -9.12 13.62
N GLY A 96 -12.23 -9.91 13.67
CA GLY A 96 -13.27 -9.80 14.70
C GLY A 96 -12.84 -10.41 16.02
N ASN A 97 -13.66 -10.23 17.05
CA ASN A 97 -13.41 -10.72 18.42
C ASN A 97 -13.36 -12.26 18.53
N HIS A 98 -13.95 -12.96 17.58
CA HIS A 98 -13.98 -14.42 17.50
C HIS A 98 -13.02 -15.00 16.48
N PHE A 99 -11.97 -14.22 16.09
CA PHE A 99 -11.00 -14.57 15.04
C PHE A 99 -11.63 -14.76 13.65
N ASP A 100 -12.82 -14.25 13.45
CA ASP A 100 -13.50 -14.15 12.17
C ASP A 100 -12.99 -12.95 11.36
N THR A 101 -13.15 -12.99 10.04
CA THR A 101 -12.81 -11.86 9.17
C THR A 101 -14.06 -11.01 8.93
N ILE A 102 -13.99 -9.75 9.28
CA ILE A 102 -15.04 -8.77 9.02
C ILE A 102 -14.65 -7.95 7.80
N LEU A 103 -15.56 -7.83 6.84
CA LEU A 103 -15.43 -6.99 5.66
C LEU A 103 -16.32 -5.76 5.80
N THR A 104 -15.73 -4.57 5.67
CA THR A 104 -16.46 -3.30 5.75
C THR A 104 -16.19 -2.46 4.51
N PRO A 105 -17.20 -2.06 3.73
CA PRO A 105 -17.01 -1.22 2.57
C PRO A 105 -16.60 0.20 2.98
N MET A 106 -15.60 0.77 2.33
CA MET A 106 -15.08 2.11 2.65
C MET A 106 -16.10 3.23 2.44
N LYS A 107 -17.13 3.01 1.65
CA LYS A 107 -18.23 3.97 1.45
C LYS A 107 -19.07 4.19 2.73
N ASP A 108 -19.11 3.21 3.64
CA ASP A 108 -19.94 3.27 4.85
C ASP A 108 -19.30 4.11 5.95
N PHE A 109 -18.02 4.43 5.83
CA PHE A 109 -17.32 5.31 6.75
C PHE A 109 -17.68 6.79 6.48
N ARG A 110 -18.09 7.49 7.53
CA ARG A 110 -18.33 8.95 7.47
C ARG A 110 -17.01 9.70 7.57
N ILE A 111 -16.65 10.41 6.51
CA ILE A 111 -15.45 11.24 6.49
C ILE A 111 -15.89 12.69 6.63
N PRO A 112 -15.33 13.44 7.59
CA PRO A 112 -15.60 14.86 7.73
C PRO A 112 -15.26 15.63 6.44
N LYS A 113 -16.05 16.64 6.08
CA LYS A 113 -15.77 17.50 4.94
C LYS A 113 -14.37 18.11 5.07
N GLY A 114 -13.60 18.06 4.00
CA GLY A 114 -12.22 18.57 3.94
C GLY A 114 -11.13 17.59 4.37
N ASN A 115 -11.47 16.37 4.85
CA ASN A 115 -10.47 15.34 5.12
C ASN A 115 -10.33 14.36 3.94
N SER A 116 -9.09 13.99 3.62
CA SER A 116 -8.83 12.88 2.71
C SER A 116 -9.12 11.54 3.39
N LEU A 117 -9.43 10.51 2.61
CA LEU A 117 -9.63 9.15 3.10
C LEU A 117 -8.37 8.62 3.81
N THR A 118 -7.20 8.90 3.25
CA THR A 118 -5.89 8.55 3.84
C THR A 118 -5.68 9.21 5.20
N ASN A 119 -5.99 10.49 5.35
CA ASN A 119 -5.87 11.17 6.64
C ASN A 119 -6.83 10.60 7.67
N ALA A 120 -8.06 10.30 7.28
CA ALA A 120 -9.04 9.67 8.17
C ALA A 120 -8.58 8.27 8.61
N TYR A 121 -7.99 7.48 7.70
CA TYR A 121 -7.41 6.18 7.99
C TYR A 121 -6.21 6.30 8.96
N LYS A 122 -5.24 7.17 8.67
CA LYS A 122 -4.08 7.41 9.57
C LYS A 122 -4.47 7.87 10.96
N GLN A 123 -5.58 8.58 11.09
CA GLN A 123 -6.14 9.03 12.38
C GLN A 123 -6.97 7.93 13.08
N GLY A 124 -7.13 6.76 12.48
CA GLY A 124 -7.94 5.67 13.02
C GLY A 124 -9.45 5.99 13.06
N LYS A 125 -9.91 6.97 12.27
CA LYS A 125 -11.33 7.32 12.12
C LYS A 125 -12.06 6.45 11.11
N VAL A 126 -11.29 5.85 10.23
CA VAL A 126 -11.75 4.93 9.19
C VAL A 126 -10.81 3.75 9.24
N GLY A 127 -11.38 2.57 9.44
CA GLY A 127 -10.61 1.35 9.52
C GLY A 127 -9.79 1.19 10.81
N GLU A 128 -9.13 0.05 10.93
CA GLU A 128 -8.21 -0.22 12.03
C GLU A 128 -6.77 0.04 11.58
N HIS A 129 -6.26 1.20 11.97
CA HIS A 129 -4.83 1.47 11.82
C HIS A 129 -4.06 0.73 12.94
N PRO A 130 -3.01 -0.03 12.62
CA PRO A 130 -2.19 -0.68 13.63
C PRO A 130 -1.65 0.36 14.63
N LYS A 131 -2.04 0.22 15.90
CA LYS A 131 -1.50 1.07 16.97
C LYS A 131 -0.19 0.46 17.43
N ILE A 132 0.91 1.01 16.95
CA ILE A 132 2.23 0.66 17.46
C ILE A 132 2.37 1.38 18.80
N GLY A 133 2.29 0.61 19.90
CA GLY A 133 2.50 1.14 21.24
C GLY A 133 3.93 1.68 21.41
N ASP A 134 4.13 2.50 22.46
CA ASP A 134 5.46 2.98 22.79
C ASP A 134 6.36 1.78 23.19
N PHE A 135 7.25 1.42 22.28
CA PHE A 135 8.19 0.32 22.49
C PHE A 135 9.08 0.51 23.73
N ARG A 136 9.39 1.76 24.09
CA ARG A 136 10.19 2.07 25.30
C ARG A 136 9.44 1.72 26.59
N LEU A 137 8.13 1.97 26.63
CA LEU A 137 7.29 1.56 27.75
C LEU A 137 7.21 0.04 27.89
N ASN A 138 7.11 -0.66 26.75
CA ASN A 138 7.06 -2.13 26.74
C ASN A 138 8.39 -2.74 27.20
N LEU A 139 9.53 -2.18 26.82
CA LEU A 139 10.85 -2.63 27.27
C LEU A 139 11.02 -2.44 28.79
N LYS A 140 10.58 -1.32 29.35
CA LYS A 140 10.58 -1.10 30.82
C LYS A 140 9.72 -2.14 31.55
N LYS A 141 8.53 -2.47 31.01
CA LYS A 141 7.66 -3.52 31.57
C LYS A 141 8.31 -4.92 31.53
N LEU A 142 9.18 -5.17 30.57
CA LEU A 142 9.94 -6.42 30.43
C LEU A 142 11.23 -6.44 31.27
N GLY A 143 11.48 -5.41 32.08
CA GLY A 143 12.67 -5.33 32.96
C GLY A 143 13.94 -4.85 32.26
N PHE A 144 13.89 -4.41 31.01
CA PHE A 144 15.07 -3.86 30.35
C PHE A 144 15.33 -2.42 30.79
N LYS A 145 16.60 -2.12 31.11
CA LYS A 145 17.05 -0.75 31.37
C LYS A 145 17.11 0.00 30.03
N VAL A 146 16.15 0.89 29.77
CA VAL A 146 16.19 1.77 28.61
C VAL A 146 17.12 2.93 28.93
N LYS A 147 18.17 3.15 28.14
CA LYS A 147 19.01 4.35 28.24
C LYS A 147 18.12 5.56 27.93
N GLU A 148 18.02 6.48 28.88
CA GLU A 148 17.41 7.77 28.62
C GLU A 148 18.37 8.54 27.71
N GLU A 149 17.97 8.78 26.47
CA GLU A 149 18.63 9.78 25.63
C GLU A 149 18.47 11.13 26.32
N LYS A 150 19.57 11.69 26.80
CA LYS A 150 19.60 13.09 27.24
C LYS A 150 19.07 13.93 26.10
N LYS A 151 18.14 14.84 26.42
CA LYS A 151 17.62 15.86 25.52
C LYS A 151 18.78 16.74 25.00
N GLU A 152 19.45 16.31 23.97
CA GLU A 152 20.40 17.15 23.22
C GLU A 152 19.69 18.06 22.19
N SER A 153 18.37 17.93 22.07
CA SER A 153 17.59 18.74 21.12
C SER A 153 17.27 20.17 21.57
N SER A 154 17.51 20.53 22.85
CA SER A 154 17.28 21.90 23.32
C SER A 154 18.50 22.82 23.19
N GLU A 155 19.71 22.27 23.15
CA GLU A 155 20.93 23.09 23.02
C GLU A 155 21.29 23.45 21.56
N ILE A 156 20.75 22.72 20.59
CA ILE A 156 20.95 23.04 19.16
C ILE A 156 20.04 24.18 18.71
N GLN A 157 18.83 24.29 19.28
CA GLN A 157 17.89 25.34 18.93
C GLN A 157 18.34 26.71 19.47
N GLU A 158 18.94 26.77 20.69
CA GLU A 158 19.46 28.04 21.25
C GLU A 158 20.72 28.55 20.53
N LYS A 159 21.43 27.71 19.78
CA LYS A 159 22.60 28.15 19.00
C LYS A 159 22.28 28.56 17.56
N ILE A 160 21.03 28.37 17.11
CA ILE A 160 20.57 28.82 15.78
C ILE A 160 19.89 30.20 15.90
N ASP A 161 19.35 30.51 17.09
CA ASP A 161 18.62 31.78 17.34
C ASP A 161 19.49 32.89 18.01
N ALA A 162 20.81 32.64 18.15
CA ALA A 162 21.80 33.62 18.67
C ALA A 162 22.76 34.06 17.56
#